data_b5a693bfe9d0b34783f3a81ad4f2aac0
#
_entry.id   b5a693bfe9d0b34783f3a81ad4f2aac0
#
_cell.length_a   1.000
_cell.length_b   1.000
_cell.length_c   1.000
_cell.angle_alpha   90.00
_cell.angle_beta   90.00
_cell.angle_gamma   90.00
#
_symmetry.space_group_name_H-M   'P 1'
#
loop_
_entity.id
_entity.type
_entity.pdbx_description
1 polymer ?
#
loop_
_entity_poly.entity_id
_entity_poly.type
_entity_poly.pdbx_seq_one_letter_code
_entity_poly.pdbx_strand_id
1 'polypeptide(L)'
;VLVAVVVAPGLFRDHLTQAIGPLSDEMAHHLDEALARALLLSLAIAVAAALLTTLGVSWFITRRLTRPITDMATAATRIADGDYHARVPASRLGSEFAALDHAFNRMAITLEQTERRRRELLADVAHELRTPLSTVDSFLEGIEDGVVPSGPDTWRTLREQTARLRHLVDDIDTVSRAEERQLDLHSQPVGVDEAIDAAARAATAAFAAKGVRLEHRPSPAPATAEADPDRLREILDNLLTNALRHTPPGGTVSLTSNTTPGKVTIVVADTGEGIAATHLPHIFDRFYRADPARNRATGGTGIGLTIARALAQAQGGDLDAASEGVGKGATFTLILPTR
;
A
#
# COMPACT_ATOMS: atom_id res chain seq x y z
N VAL A 1 -24.19 -58.23 5.76
CA VAL A 1 -25.60 -58.33 5.34
C VAL A 1 -25.81 -59.52 4.41
N LEU A 2 -25.03 -59.69 3.33
CA LEU A 2 -25.19 -60.81 2.36
C LEU A 2 -25.05 -62.18 3.07
N VAL A 3 -24.12 -62.32 4.01
CA VAL A 3 -23.95 -63.54 4.82
C VAL A 3 -25.18 -63.81 5.72
N ALA A 4 -25.76 -62.77 6.28
CA ALA A 4 -26.97 -62.89 7.10
C ALA A 4 -28.18 -63.35 6.28
N VAL A 5 -28.34 -62.88 5.04
CA VAL A 5 -29.46 -63.27 4.16
C VAL A 5 -29.38 -64.76 3.79
N VAL A 6 -28.17 -65.33 3.65
CA VAL A 6 -27.95 -66.73 3.24
C VAL A 6 -27.98 -67.67 4.44
N VAL A 7 -27.47 -67.25 5.58
CA VAL A 7 -27.24 -68.12 6.77
C VAL A 7 -28.43 -68.06 7.76
N ALA A 8 -29.09 -66.91 7.88
CA ALA A 8 -30.13 -66.70 8.89
C ALA A 8 -31.36 -67.65 8.69
N PRO A 9 -31.85 -67.94 7.48
CA PRO A 9 -32.99 -68.86 7.31
C PRO A 9 -32.67 -70.27 7.84
N GLY A 10 -31.47 -70.80 7.54
CA GLY A 10 -31.03 -72.10 8.04
C GLY A 10 -30.94 -72.19 9.57
N LEU A 11 -30.29 -71.20 10.15
CA LEU A 11 -30.17 -71.15 11.63
C LEU A 11 -31.51 -70.97 12.35
N PHE A 12 -32.39 -70.19 11.79
CA PHE A 12 -33.72 -69.97 12.35
C PHE A 12 -34.59 -71.22 12.26
N ARG A 13 -34.53 -71.94 11.13
CA ARG A 13 -35.23 -73.24 10.94
C ARG A 13 -34.69 -74.30 11.93
N ASP A 14 -33.38 -74.43 12.11
CA ASP A 14 -32.78 -75.37 13.05
C ASP A 14 -33.21 -75.09 14.50
N HIS A 15 -33.29 -73.79 14.85
CA HIS A 15 -33.75 -73.38 16.20
C HIS A 15 -35.24 -73.68 16.43
N LEU A 16 -36.10 -73.48 15.38
CA LEU A 16 -37.52 -73.78 15.45
C LEU A 16 -37.81 -75.28 15.51
N THR A 17 -37.09 -76.09 14.73
CA THR A 17 -37.25 -77.58 14.80
C THR A 17 -36.79 -78.14 16.16
N GLN A 18 -35.81 -77.53 16.79
CA GLN A 18 -35.43 -77.91 18.16
C GLN A 18 -36.49 -77.53 19.22
N ALA A 19 -37.24 -76.42 19.04
CA ALA A 19 -38.18 -75.90 20.03
C ALA A 19 -39.58 -76.49 19.95
N ILE A 20 -40.08 -76.85 18.75
CA ILE A 20 -41.49 -77.18 18.48
C ILE A 20 -41.65 -78.60 17.86
N GLY A 21 -40.54 -79.20 17.43
CA GLY A 21 -40.56 -80.51 16.74
C GLY A 21 -40.57 -80.33 15.21
N PRO A 22 -40.66 -81.50 14.41
CA PRO A 22 -40.57 -81.47 12.94
C PRO A 22 -41.75 -80.73 12.34
N LEU A 23 -41.45 -79.65 11.56
CA LEU A 23 -42.42 -78.88 10.79
C LEU A 23 -42.89 -79.67 9.56
N SER A 24 -44.17 -79.51 9.13
CA SER A 24 -44.60 -80.03 7.87
C SER A 24 -43.88 -79.27 6.71
N ASP A 25 -43.65 -79.98 5.57
CA ASP A 25 -42.91 -79.43 4.43
C ASP A 25 -43.56 -78.16 3.89
N GLU A 26 -44.88 -78.03 3.93
CA GLU A 26 -45.63 -76.85 3.50
C GLU A 26 -45.39 -75.64 4.45
N MET A 27 -45.32 -75.88 5.75
CA MET A 27 -45.07 -74.83 6.75
C MET A 27 -43.64 -74.35 6.69
N ALA A 28 -42.69 -75.25 6.46
CA ALA A 28 -41.30 -74.92 6.25
C ALA A 28 -41.08 -74.04 5.03
N HIS A 29 -41.75 -74.34 3.92
CA HIS A 29 -41.69 -73.58 2.66
C HIS A 29 -42.25 -72.14 2.84
N HIS A 30 -43.40 -72.01 3.46
CA HIS A 30 -43.96 -70.65 3.75
C HIS A 30 -43.11 -69.82 4.70
N LEU A 31 -42.46 -70.46 5.66
CA LEU A 31 -41.58 -69.79 6.57
C LEU A 31 -40.28 -69.26 5.91
N ASP A 32 -39.69 -70.13 5.06
CA ASP A 32 -38.51 -69.75 4.25
C ASP A 32 -38.80 -68.58 3.29
N GLU A 33 -40.00 -68.65 2.64
CA GLU A 33 -40.46 -67.57 1.74
C GLU A 33 -40.72 -66.24 2.50
N ALA A 34 -41.37 -66.31 3.65
CA ALA A 34 -41.64 -65.14 4.49
C ALA A 34 -40.33 -64.52 5.03
N LEU A 35 -39.38 -65.33 5.49
CA LEU A 35 -38.06 -64.89 5.93
C LEU A 35 -37.25 -64.29 4.81
N ALA A 36 -37.23 -64.94 3.64
CA ALA A 36 -36.54 -64.42 2.47
C ALA A 36 -37.09 -63.01 2.03
N ARG A 37 -38.41 -62.85 2.02
CA ARG A 37 -39.05 -61.57 1.71
C ARG A 37 -38.73 -60.50 2.76
N ALA A 38 -38.79 -60.87 4.05
CA ALA A 38 -38.45 -59.93 5.15
C ALA A 38 -36.98 -59.47 5.08
N LEU A 39 -36.06 -60.40 4.80
CA LEU A 39 -34.63 -60.10 4.64
C LEU A 39 -34.34 -59.28 3.42
N LEU A 40 -34.97 -59.58 2.26
CA LEU A 40 -34.84 -58.75 1.04
C LEU A 40 -35.37 -57.33 1.26
N LEU A 41 -36.52 -57.20 1.94
CA LEU A 41 -37.07 -55.87 2.26
C LEU A 41 -36.17 -55.07 3.20
N SER A 42 -35.67 -55.73 4.24
CA SER A 42 -34.74 -55.10 5.19
C SER A 42 -33.41 -54.67 4.52
N LEU A 43 -32.88 -55.51 3.62
CA LEU A 43 -31.72 -55.21 2.81
C LEU A 43 -31.97 -54.00 1.88
N ALA A 44 -33.12 -53.99 1.20
CA ALA A 44 -33.52 -52.88 0.31
C ALA A 44 -33.60 -51.55 1.10
N ILE A 45 -34.24 -51.59 2.27
CA ILE A 45 -34.33 -50.41 3.15
C ILE A 45 -32.93 -49.97 3.61
N ALA A 46 -32.08 -50.89 4.02
CA ALA A 46 -30.70 -50.55 4.46
C ALA A 46 -29.87 -49.96 3.34
N VAL A 47 -29.95 -50.50 2.13
CA VAL A 47 -29.27 -49.95 0.94
C VAL A 47 -29.80 -48.54 0.59
N ALA A 48 -31.14 -48.38 0.59
CA ALA A 48 -31.76 -47.09 0.34
C ALA A 48 -31.33 -46.03 1.38
N ALA A 49 -31.33 -46.39 2.66
CA ALA A 49 -30.85 -45.51 3.74
C ALA A 49 -29.36 -45.13 3.60
N ALA A 50 -28.52 -46.12 3.25
CA ALA A 50 -27.09 -45.89 3.00
C ALA A 50 -26.87 -44.94 1.80
N LEU A 51 -27.58 -45.12 0.71
CA LEU A 51 -27.53 -44.25 -0.47
C LEU A 51 -27.96 -42.81 -0.12
N LEU A 52 -29.10 -42.65 0.55
CA LEU A 52 -29.60 -41.33 0.96
C LEU A 52 -28.63 -40.64 1.90
N THR A 53 -28.04 -41.36 2.85
CA THR A 53 -27.02 -40.79 3.75
C THR A 53 -25.78 -40.35 2.99
N THR A 54 -25.28 -41.20 2.07
CA THR A 54 -24.11 -40.89 1.24
C THR A 54 -24.35 -39.68 0.36
N LEU A 55 -25.48 -39.59 -0.30
CA LEU A 55 -25.89 -38.46 -1.15
C LEU A 55 -26.03 -37.19 -0.29
N GLY A 56 -26.63 -37.27 0.90
CA GLY A 56 -26.79 -36.16 1.82
C GLY A 56 -25.45 -35.62 2.31
N VAL A 57 -24.54 -36.50 2.71
CA VAL A 57 -23.18 -36.15 3.15
C VAL A 57 -22.38 -35.54 1.99
N SER A 58 -22.40 -36.15 0.81
CA SER A 58 -21.72 -35.67 -0.38
C SER A 58 -22.23 -34.28 -0.78
N TRP A 59 -23.53 -34.07 -0.81
CA TRP A 59 -24.14 -32.77 -1.10
C TRP A 59 -23.77 -31.72 -0.06
N PHE A 60 -23.75 -32.09 1.23
CA PHE A 60 -23.35 -31.22 2.34
C PHE A 60 -21.88 -30.79 2.25
N ILE A 61 -20.98 -31.74 2.01
CA ILE A 61 -19.55 -31.47 1.84
C ILE A 61 -19.32 -30.56 0.63
N THR A 62 -19.93 -30.88 -0.53
CA THR A 62 -19.77 -30.08 -1.75
C THR A 62 -20.27 -28.65 -1.54
N ARG A 63 -21.45 -28.49 -0.95
CA ARG A 63 -21.96 -27.13 -0.67
C ARG A 63 -21.19 -26.37 0.38
N ARG A 64 -20.67 -27.05 1.37
CA ARG A 64 -20.06 -26.41 2.54
C ARG A 64 -18.57 -26.19 2.44
N LEU A 65 -17.84 -27.00 1.69
CA LEU A 65 -16.39 -26.87 1.57
C LEU A 65 -15.94 -26.44 0.17
N THR A 66 -16.51 -27.01 -0.88
CA THR A 66 -16.03 -26.77 -2.24
C THR A 66 -16.40 -25.37 -2.76
N ARG A 67 -17.61 -24.89 -2.46
CA ARG A 67 -18.07 -23.57 -2.95
C ARG A 67 -17.19 -22.40 -2.47
N PRO A 68 -16.92 -22.23 -1.18
CA PRO A 68 -16.07 -21.12 -0.72
C PRO A 68 -14.67 -21.13 -1.34
N ILE A 69 -14.09 -22.32 -1.51
CA ILE A 69 -12.77 -22.45 -2.16
C ILE A 69 -12.86 -22.06 -3.64
N THR A 70 -13.94 -22.44 -4.33
CA THR A 70 -14.16 -22.06 -5.73
C THR A 70 -14.40 -20.56 -5.86
N ASP A 71 -15.15 -19.94 -4.94
CA ASP A 71 -15.41 -18.51 -4.92
C ASP A 71 -14.10 -17.73 -4.71
N MET A 72 -13.22 -18.21 -3.81
CA MET A 72 -11.89 -17.64 -3.62
C MET A 72 -11.01 -17.77 -4.87
N ALA A 73 -10.98 -18.95 -5.48
CA ALA A 73 -10.22 -19.19 -6.72
C ALA A 73 -10.72 -18.27 -7.84
N THR A 74 -12.03 -18.12 -7.97
CA THR A 74 -12.64 -17.23 -8.97
C THR A 74 -12.29 -15.77 -8.69
N ALA A 75 -12.37 -15.31 -7.43
CA ALA A 75 -11.99 -13.96 -7.06
C ALA A 75 -10.51 -13.71 -7.31
N ALA A 76 -9.63 -14.68 -6.99
CA ALA A 76 -8.20 -14.58 -7.27
C ALA A 76 -7.90 -14.47 -8.78
N THR A 77 -8.57 -15.26 -9.61
CA THR A 77 -8.44 -15.16 -11.07
C THR A 77 -8.90 -13.79 -11.59
N ARG A 78 -10.03 -13.29 -11.11
CA ARG A 78 -10.51 -11.94 -11.49
C ARG A 78 -9.49 -10.86 -11.11
N ILE A 79 -8.90 -10.95 -9.92
CA ILE A 79 -7.84 -10.02 -9.49
C ILE A 79 -6.61 -10.12 -10.40
N ALA A 80 -6.19 -11.34 -10.76
CA ALA A 80 -5.07 -11.56 -11.68
C ALA A 80 -5.34 -10.98 -13.08
N ASP A 81 -6.60 -11.00 -13.53
CA ASP A 81 -7.05 -10.40 -14.79
C ASP A 81 -7.27 -8.87 -14.71
N GLY A 82 -6.96 -8.25 -13.56
CA GLY A 82 -7.02 -6.80 -13.38
C GLY A 82 -8.30 -6.25 -12.77
N ASP A 83 -9.25 -7.10 -12.38
CA ASP A 83 -10.44 -6.70 -11.62
C ASP A 83 -10.13 -6.67 -10.12
N TYR A 84 -9.45 -5.64 -9.69
CA TYR A 84 -9.05 -5.46 -8.28
C TYR A 84 -10.22 -5.20 -7.32
N HIS A 85 -11.44 -5.00 -7.82
CA HIS A 85 -12.65 -4.85 -6.99
C HIS A 85 -13.25 -6.19 -6.56
N ALA A 86 -12.78 -7.32 -7.12
CA ALA A 86 -13.27 -8.65 -6.76
C ALA A 86 -13.06 -8.93 -5.27
N ARG A 87 -14.11 -9.43 -4.62
CA ARG A 87 -14.12 -9.78 -3.19
C ARG A 87 -14.77 -11.14 -3.00
N VAL A 88 -14.38 -11.82 -1.94
CA VAL A 88 -15.00 -13.05 -1.49
C VAL A 88 -16.10 -12.70 -0.50
N PRO A 89 -17.35 -13.23 -0.70
CA PRO A 89 -18.44 -13.02 0.25
C PRO A 89 -18.12 -13.69 1.59
N ALA A 90 -18.59 -13.10 2.68
CA ALA A 90 -18.38 -13.66 4.01
C ALA A 90 -19.00 -15.06 4.13
N SER A 91 -18.20 -16.06 4.44
CA SER A 91 -18.65 -17.43 4.64
C SER A 91 -19.28 -17.61 6.03
N ARG A 92 -20.32 -18.43 6.11
CA ARG A 92 -20.97 -18.78 7.38
C ARG A 92 -20.47 -20.13 7.95
N LEU A 93 -19.26 -20.53 7.60
CA LEU A 93 -18.75 -21.89 7.80
C LEU A 93 -17.86 -22.07 9.04
N GLY A 94 -17.80 -21.08 9.92
CA GLY A 94 -16.95 -21.12 11.12
C GLY A 94 -15.87 -20.05 11.12
N SER A 95 -15.17 -19.95 12.23
CA SER A 95 -14.14 -18.93 12.50
C SER A 95 -12.97 -19.00 11.53
N GLU A 96 -12.58 -20.21 11.12
CA GLU A 96 -11.43 -20.46 10.25
C GLU A 96 -11.66 -19.92 8.84
N PHE A 97 -12.83 -20.20 8.27
CA PHE A 97 -13.22 -19.69 6.94
C PHE A 97 -13.44 -18.18 6.99
N ALA A 98 -14.05 -17.66 8.05
CA ALA A 98 -14.21 -16.21 8.22
C ALA A 98 -12.85 -15.50 8.31
N ALA A 99 -11.87 -16.08 9.01
CA ALA A 99 -10.51 -15.55 9.07
C ALA A 99 -9.83 -15.53 7.70
N LEU A 100 -10.04 -16.58 6.89
CA LEU A 100 -9.51 -16.68 5.53
C LEU A 100 -10.14 -15.66 4.59
N ASP A 101 -11.48 -15.50 4.62
CA ASP A 101 -12.20 -14.46 3.86
C ASP A 101 -11.71 -13.05 4.20
N HIS A 102 -11.52 -12.77 5.50
CA HIS A 102 -10.98 -11.49 5.96
C HIS A 102 -9.53 -11.27 5.49
N ALA A 103 -8.69 -12.30 5.57
CA ALA A 103 -7.29 -12.20 5.10
C ALA A 103 -7.23 -11.96 3.59
N PHE A 104 -8.02 -12.71 2.79
CA PHE A 104 -8.11 -12.54 1.35
C PHE A 104 -8.60 -11.14 0.98
N ASN A 105 -9.71 -10.69 1.59
CA ASN A 105 -10.28 -9.38 1.28
C ASN A 105 -9.34 -8.23 1.70
N ARG A 106 -8.60 -8.36 2.80
CA ARG A 106 -7.55 -7.39 3.17
C ARG A 106 -6.44 -7.33 2.13
N MET A 107 -5.96 -8.49 1.66
CA MET A 107 -4.97 -8.56 0.58
C MET A 107 -5.51 -7.89 -0.70
N ALA A 108 -6.75 -8.17 -1.09
CA ALA A 108 -7.39 -7.59 -2.26
C ALA A 108 -7.53 -6.05 -2.14
N ILE A 109 -7.88 -5.53 -0.95
CA ILE A 109 -7.93 -4.08 -0.68
C ILE A 109 -6.54 -3.45 -0.81
N THR A 110 -5.52 -4.08 -0.23
CA THR A 110 -4.14 -3.57 -0.30
C THR A 110 -3.65 -3.52 -1.75
N LEU A 111 -3.92 -4.58 -2.52
CA LEU A 111 -3.53 -4.64 -3.94
C LEU A 111 -4.27 -3.58 -4.79
N GLU A 112 -5.58 -3.42 -4.58
CA GLU A 112 -6.37 -2.37 -5.24
C GLU A 112 -5.81 -0.98 -4.95
N GLN A 113 -5.48 -0.69 -3.69
CA GLN A 113 -4.89 0.59 -3.30
C GLN A 113 -3.51 0.79 -3.92
N THR A 114 -2.69 -0.24 -3.99
CA THR A 114 -1.35 -0.19 -4.60
C THR A 114 -1.45 0.09 -6.10
N GLU A 115 -2.31 -0.64 -6.82
CA GLU A 115 -2.52 -0.44 -8.26
C GLU A 115 -3.15 0.91 -8.59
N ARG A 116 -4.05 1.39 -7.74
CA ARG A 116 -4.61 2.74 -7.88
C ARG A 116 -3.53 3.81 -7.74
N ARG A 117 -2.71 3.75 -6.68
CA ARG A 117 -1.59 4.68 -6.46
C ARG A 117 -0.59 4.65 -7.61
N ARG A 118 -0.29 3.45 -8.15
CA ARG A 118 0.59 3.29 -9.30
C ARG A 118 0.04 3.98 -10.55
N ARG A 119 -1.27 3.83 -10.83
CA ARG A 119 -1.90 4.50 -11.98
C ARG A 119 -1.92 6.02 -11.82
N GLU A 120 -2.23 6.51 -10.62
CA GLU A 120 -2.20 7.92 -10.29
C GLU A 120 -0.77 8.48 -10.51
N LEU A 121 0.26 7.80 -9.99
CA LEU A 121 1.66 8.19 -10.21
C LEU A 121 2.01 8.28 -11.70
N LEU A 122 1.68 7.26 -12.50
CA LEU A 122 1.99 7.27 -13.93
C LEU A 122 1.28 8.39 -14.69
N ALA A 123 0.03 8.69 -14.32
CA ALA A 123 -0.71 9.80 -14.93
C ALA A 123 -0.09 11.16 -14.59
N ASP A 124 0.29 11.35 -13.32
CA ASP A 124 0.92 12.59 -12.85
C ASP A 124 2.30 12.79 -13.48
N VAL A 125 3.12 11.74 -13.53
CA VAL A 125 4.43 11.74 -14.21
C VAL A 125 4.29 12.13 -15.69
N ALA A 126 3.34 11.50 -16.40
CA ALA A 126 3.11 11.80 -17.80
C ALA A 126 2.70 13.28 -18.02
N HIS A 127 1.93 13.85 -17.09
CA HIS A 127 1.52 15.25 -17.14
C HIS A 127 2.72 16.20 -16.90
N GLU A 128 3.51 15.94 -15.86
CA GLU A 128 4.65 16.79 -15.48
C GLU A 128 5.84 16.69 -16.44
N LEU A 129 6.00 15.55 -17.14
CA LEU A 129 6.99 15.41 -18.22
C LEU A 129 6.55 16.14 -19.50
N ARG A 130 5.26 16.13 -19.83
CA ARG A 130 4.75 16.74 -21.08
C ARG A 130 5.02 18.23 -21.15
N THR A 131 4.85 18.96 -20.05
CA THR A 131 4.99 20.42 -20.00
C THR A 131 6.41 20.91 -20.38
N PRO A 132 7.50 20.46 -19.70
CA PRO A 132 8.86 20.87 -20.08
C PRO A 132 9.26 20.36 -21.47
N LEU A 133 8.80 19.16 -21.86
CA LEU A 133 9.07 18.61 -23.19
C LEU A 133 8.44 19.48 -24.28
N SER A 134 7.15 19.84 -24.15
CA SER A 134 6.49 20.75 -25.12
C SER A 134 7.16 22.12 -25.17
N THR A 135 7.71 22.60 -24.05
CA THR A 135 8.47 23.84 -24.05
C THR A 135 9.76 23.70 -24.87
N VAL A 136 10.49 22.61 -24.67
CA VAL A 136 11.71 22.31 -25.45
C VAL A 136 11.38 22.23 -26.94
N ASP A 137 10.35 21.46 -27.32
CA ASP A 137 9.92 21.30 -28.70
C ASP A 137 9.54 22.66 -29.34
N SER A 138 8.73 23.48 -28.64
CA SER A 138 8.33 24.82 -29.17
C SER A 138 9.52 25.76 -29.36
N PHE A 139 10.55 25.69 -28.47
CA PHE A 139 11.77 26.47 -28.67
C PHE A 139 12.60 25.97 -29.86
N LEU A 140 12.69 24.65 -30.07
CA LEU A 140 13.40 24.05 -31.19
C LEU A 140 12.71 24.38 -32.51
N GLU A 141 11.39 24.21 -32.63
CA GLU A 141 10.60 24.57 -33.78
C GLU A 141 10.74 26.07 -34.08
N GLY A 142 10.66 26.95 -33.06
CA GLY A 142 10.83 28.39 -33.24
C GLY A 142 12.23 28.80 -33.69
N ILE A 143 13.28 28.03 -33.35
CA ILE A 143 14.64 28.22 -33.87
C ILE A 143 14.70 27.80 -35.33
N GLU A 144 14.13 26.64 -35.70
CA GLU A 144 14.09 26.11 -37.07
C GLU A 144 13.35 27.06 -38.00
N ASP A 145 12.21 27.63 -37.56
CA ASP A 145 11.40 28.58 -38.29
C ASP A 145 12.01 30.01 -38.31
N GLY A 146 13.13 30.23 -37.60
CA GLY A 146 13.78 31.55 -37.52
C GLY A 146 13.01 32.59 -36.71
N VAL A 147 11.98 32.17 -35.96
CA VAL A 147 11.13 33.05 -35.11
C VAL A 147 11.79 33.32 -33.77
N VAL A 148 12.48 32.31 -33.23
CA VAL A 148 13.23 32.38 -31.97
C VAL A 148 14.73 32.47 -32.28
N PRO A 149 15.45 33.50 -31.82
CA PRO A 149 16.88 33.60 -32.05
C PRO A 149 17.62 32.52 -31.28
N SER A 150 18.60 31.85 -31.92
CA SER A 150 19.49 30.87 -31.29
C SER A 150 20.56 31.54 -30.39
N GLY A 151 20.11 32.37 -29.44
CA GLY A 151 20.96 33.15 -28.54
C GLY A 151 21.22 32.47 -27.20
N PRO A 152 22.10 33.08 -26.36
CA PRO A 152 22.44 32.54 -25.05
C PRO A 152 21.23 32.33 -24.14
N ASP A 153 20.22 33.18 -24.21
CA ASP A 153 18.99 33.08 -23.41
C ASP A 153 18.15 31.86 -23.79
N THR A 154 18.01 31.60 -25.08
CA THR A 154 17.32 30.41 -25.58
C THR A 154 18.01 29.13 -25.14
N TRP A 155 19.33 29.07 -25.26
CA TRP A 155 20.10 27.91 -24.81
C TRP A 155 20.06 27.75 -23.27
N ARG A 156 19.98 28.85 -22.51
CA ARG A 156 19.79 28.80 -21.07
C ARG A 156 18.44 28.18 -20.73
N THR A 157 17.35 28.64 -21.34
CA THR A 157 16.00 28.07 -21.16
C THR A 157 15.94 26.58 -21.48
N LEU A 158 16.50 26.16 -22.60
CA LEU A 158 16.55 24.74 -22.98
C LEU A 158 17.32 23.90 -21.96
N ARG A 159 18.46 24.38 -21.46
CA ARG A 159 19.21 23.69 -20.40
C ARG A 159 18.44 23.63 -19.09
N GLU A 160 17.75 24.68 -18.71
CA GLU A 160 16.90 24.71 -17.51
C GLU A 160 15.78 23.69 -17.60
N GLN A 161 15.09 23.58 -18.75
CA GLN A 161 14.05 22.58 -18.94
C GLN A 161 14.61 21.14 -18.93
N THR A 162 15.77 20.92 -19.54
CA THR A 162 16.43 19.61 -19.54
C THR A 162 16.90 19.21 -18.12
N ALA A 163 17.44 20.18 -17.35
CA ALA A 163 17.81 19.95 -15.96
C ALA A 163 16.57 19.62 -15.11
N ARG A 164 15.46 20.34 -15.32
CA ARG A 164 14.18 20.06 -14.66
C ARG A 164 13.67 18.65 -14.94
N LEU A 165 13.73 18.19 -16.20
CA LEU A 165 13.36 16.82 -16.59
C LEU A 165 14.22 15.77 -15.84
N ARG A 166 15.52 16.02 -15.75
CA ARG A 166 16.43 15.11 -15.03
C ARG A 166 16.06 15.02 -13.55
N HIS A 167 15.90 16.16 -12.89
CA HIS A 167 15.49 16.18 -11.48
C HIS A 167 14.15 15.47 -11.26
N LEU A 168 13.19 15.64 -12.17
CA LEU A 168 11.90 14.95 -12.05
C LEU A 168 12.05 13.43 -12.12
N VAL A 169 12.93 12.92 -13.00
CA VAL A 169 13.21 11.47 -13.10
C VAL A 169 13.88 10.95 -11.82
N ASP A 170 14.88 11.68 -11.31
CA ASP A 170 15.58 11.32 -10.06
C ASP A 170 14.62 11.34 -8.85
N ASP A 171 13.73 12.34 -8.77
CA ASP A 171 12.69 12.48 -7.76
C ASP A 171 11.73 11.27 -7.77
N ILE A 172 11.28 10.85 -8.97
CA ILE A 172 10.38 9.71 -9.12
C ILE A 172 11.05 8.39 -8.69
N ASP A 173 12.32 8.17 -9.08
CA ASP A 173 13.05 6.98 -8.65
C ASP A 173 13.19 6.94 -7.12
N THR A 174 13.51 8.05 -6.49
CA THR A 174 13.62 8.15 -5.02
C THR A 174 12.30 7.84 -4.33
N VAL A 175 11.18 8.43 -4.79
CA VAL A 175 9.85 8.14 -4.21
C VAL A 175 9.46 6.69 -4.39
N SER A 176 9.65 6.13 -5.61
CA SER A 176 9.31 4.73 -5.91
C SER A 176 10.05 3.77 -5.00
N ARG A 177 11.38 3.94 -4.85
CA ARG A 177 12.20 3.10 -3.96
C ARG A 177 11.85 3.25 -2.49
N ALA A 178 11.52 4.47 -2.06
CA ALA A 178 11.12 4.71 -0.66
C ALA A 178 9.81 4.02 -0.32
N GLU A 179 8.81 4.07 -1.21
CA GLU A 179 7.51 3.43 -1.00
C GLU A 179 7.56 1.90 -1.06
N GLU A 180 8.41 1.34 -1.92
CA GLU A 180 8.63 -0.10 -2.03
C GLU A 180 9.50 -0.64 -0.88
N ARG A 181 9.96 0.22 0.04
CA ARG A 181 10.93 -0.10 1.10
C ARG A 181 12.20 -0.75 0.57
N GLN A 182 12.60 -0.39 -0.65
CA GLN A 182 13.78 -0.90 -1.35
C GLN A 182 14.97 0.07 -1.28
N LEU A 183 14.88 1.10 -0.43
CA LEU A 183 16.04 1.97 -0.17
C LEU A 183 17.06 1.20 0.65
N ASP A 184 18.25 1.04 0.10
CA ASP A 184 19.43 0.61 0.86
C ASP A 184 19.83 1.76 1.79
N LEU A 185 19.39 1.70 3.05
CA LEU A 185 19.69 2.70 4.04
C LEU A 185 20.94 2.30 4.83
N HIS A 186 21.89 3.20 4.88
CA HIS A 186 23.10 3.07 5.70
C HIS A 186 22.93 3.85 7.00
N SER A 187 22.03 3.35 7.87
CA SER A 187 21.74 4.00 9.15
C SER A 187 22.96 3.97 10.06
N GLN A 188 23.32 5.12 10.61
CA GLN A 188 24.41 5.31 11.56
C GLN A 188 24.11 6.48 12.50
N PRO A 189 24.80 6.59 13.64
CA PRO A 189 24.69 7.76 14.48
C PRO A 189 25.16 9.02 13.75
N VAL A 190 24.26 9.99 13.55
CA VAL A 190 24.53 11.27 12.88
C VAL A 190 24.34 12.40 13.88
N GLY A 191 25.34 13.28 14.00
CA GLY A 191 25.22 14.53 14.74
C GLY A 191 24.25 15.49 14.05
N VAL A 192 23.12 15.75 14.70
CA VAL A 192 22.02 16.52 14.08
C VAL A 192 22.42 17.97 13.81
N ASP A 193 23.08 18.63 14.78
CA ASP A 193 23.50 20.01 14.60
C ASP A 193 24.58 20.16 13.51
N GLU A 194 25.45 19.14 13.35
CA GLU A 194 26.44 19.09 12.26
C GLU A 194 25.75 18.95 10.88
N ALA A 195 24.71 18.13 10.80
CA ALA A 195 23.92 17.95 9.56
C ALA A 195 23.16 19.24 9.20
N ILE A 196 22.54 19.89 10.19
CA ILE A 196 21.85 21.18 10.00
C ILE A 196 22.83 22.26 9.55
N ASP A 197 24.00 22.35 10.20
CA ASP A 197 25.04 23.31 9.82
C ASP A 197 25.56 23.11 8.41
N ALA A 198 25.71 21.83 7.97
CA ALA A 198 26.16 21.51 6.63
C ALA A 198 25.09 21.94 5.59
N ALA A 199 23.82 21.63 5.83
CA ALA A 199 22.70 22.03 4.97
C ALA A 199 22.54 23.56 4.91
N ALA A 200 22.63 24.25 6.06
CA ALA A 200 22.52 25.69 6.11
C ALA A 200 23.69 26.39 5.35
N ARG A 201 24.92 25.88 5.48
CA ARG A 201 26.06 26.38 4.70
C ARG A 201 25.87 26.21 3.20
N ALA A 202 25.37 25.05 2.77
CA ALA A 202 25.10 24.80 1.36
C ALA A 202 24.02 25.73 0.78
N ALA A 203 22.99 26.05 1.56
CA ALA A 203 21.89 26.91 1.15
C ALA A 203 22.22 28.43 1.24
N THR A 204 23.23 28.85 1.98
CA THR A 204 23.52 30.26 2.31
C THR A 204 23.55 31.18 1.08
N ALA A 205 24.21 30.76 0.00
CA ALA A 205 24.32 31.59 -1.20
C ALA A 205 22.95 31.85 -1.88
N ALA A 206 22.08 30.85 -1.94
CA ALA A 206 20.75 30.95 -2.52
C ALA A 206 19.82 31.85 -1.67
N PHE A 207 19.90 31.71 -0.34
CA PHE A 207 19.15 32.53 0.60
C PHE A 207 19.58 34.02 0.52
N ALA A 208 20.91 34.29 0.49
CA ALA A 208 21.45 35.60 0.31
C ALA A 208 21.03 36.24 -1.02
N ALA A 209 21.09 35.50 -2.10
CA ALA A 209 20.66 35.95 -3.45
C ALA A 209 19.19 36.37 -3.49
N LYS A 210 18.30 35.69 -2.72
CA LYS A 210 16.90 36.07 -2.60
C LYS A 210 16.62 37.15 -1.55
N GLY A 211 17.60 37.50 -0.69
CA GLY A 211 17.41 38.41 0.41
C GLY A 211 16.58 37.84 1.57
N VAL A 212 16.63 36.53 1.77
CA VAL A 212 15.97 35.80 2.87
C VAL A 212 17.04 35.47 3.94
N ARG A 213 16.73 35.72 5.20
CA ARG A 213 17.64 35.41 6.30
C ARG A 213 17.51 33.92 6.67
N LEU A 214 18.66 33.24 6.76
CA LEU A 214 18.73 31.85 7.23
C LEU A 214 19.38 31.84 8.60
N GLU A 215 18.68 31.35 9.62
CA GLU A 215 19.17 31.28 11.01
C GLU A 215 19.22 29.81 11.44
N HIS A 216 20.35 29.39 11.99
CA HIS A 216 20.47 28.12 12.71
C HIS A 216 20.68 28.42 14.20
N ARG A 217 19.88 27.76 15.05
CA ARG A 217 20.00 27.79 16.49
C ARG A 217 20.30 26.38 16.99
N PRO A 218 21.59 26.11 17.32
CA PRO A 218 21.98 24.79 17.79
C PRO A 218 21.29 24.46 19.11
N SER A 219 21.02 23.15 19.31
CA SER A 219 20.47 22.64 20.57
C SER A 219 21.46 22.89 21.75
N PRO A 220 20.96 23.19 22.95
CA PRO A 220 21.78 23.25 24.14
C PRO A 220 22.51 21.95 24.48
N ALA A 221 21.98 20.80 24.01
CA ALA A 221 22.60 19.50 24.17
C ALA A 221 22.80 18.85 22.78
N PRO A 222 24.00 18.28 22.52
CA PRO A 222 24.25 17.57 21.26
C PRO A 222 23.19 16.50 21.01
N ALA A 223 22.54 16.56 19.85
CA ALA A 223 21.55 15.60 19.43
C ALA A 223 22.16 14.62 18.42
N THR A 224 21.93 13.32 18.62
CA THR A 224 22.34 12.28 17.68
C THR A 224 21.11 11.51 17.21
N ALA A 225 20.91 11.43 15.89
CA ALA A 225 19.86 10.64 15.27
C ALA A 225 20.44 9.34 14.70
N GLU A 226 19.68 8.29 14.74
CA GLU A 226 19.97 7.06 14.00
C GLU A 226 19.41 7.23 12.57
N ALA A 227 20.27 7.62 11.62
CA ALA A 227 19.85 8.02 10.29
C ALA A 227 20.91 7.71 9.22
N ASP A 228 20.50 7.68 7.97
CA ASP A 228 21.40 7.73 6.82
C ASP A 228 21.77 9.20 6.54
N PRO A 229 23.06 9.58 6.61
CA PRO A 229 23.48 10.97 6.49
C PRO A 229 23.18 11.59 5.12
N ASP A 230 23.23 10.81 4.04
CA ASP A 230 22.91 11.30 2.70
C ASP A 230 21.40 11.55 2.56
N ARG A 231 20.57 10.67 3.12
CA ARG A 231 19.12 10.84 3.12
C ARG A 231 18.66 11.96 4.06
N LEU A 232 19.31 12.12 5.21
CA LEU A 232 19.04 13.26 6.09
C LEU A 232 19.37 14.59 5.39
N ARG A 233 20.50 14.67 4.69
CA ARG A 233 20.85 15.84 3.89
C ARG A 233 19.79 16.11 2.82
N GLU A 234 19.33 15.10 2.07
CA GLU A 234 18.31 15.23 1.05
C GLU A 234 16.98 15.75 1.60
N ILE A 235 16.57 15.28 2.80
CA ILE A 235 15.40 15.82 3.51
C ILE A 235 15.58 17.30 3.81
N LEU A 236 16.71 17.69 4.40
CA LEU A 236 17.00 19.09 4.77
C LEU A 236 17.06 20.00 3.55
N ASP A 237 17.67 19.57 2.46
CA ASP A 237 17.75 20.30 1.20
C ASP A 237 16.35 20.55 0.61
N ASN A 238 15.47 19.55 0.64
CA ASN A 238 14.07 19.67 0.21
C ASN A 238 13.30 20.68 1.08
N LEU A 239 13.45 20.61 2.39
CA LEU A 239 12.79 21.53 3.33
C LEU A 239 13.30 22.97 3.17
N LEU A 240 14.62 23.17 3.06
CA LEU A 240 15.22 24.49 2.85
C LEU A 240 14.86 25.11 1.50
N THR A 241 14.84 24.30 0.44
CA THR A 241 14.43 24.75 -0.89
C THR A 241 12.96 25.16 -0.89
N ASN A 242 12.11 24.40 -0.22
CA ASN A 242 10.69 24.73 -0.06
C ASN A 242 10.52 26.04 0.75
N ALA A 243 11.18 26.15 1.89
CA ALA A 243 11.14 27.36 2.74
C ALA A 243 11.65 28.59 1.96
N LEU A 244 12.78 28.48 1.27
CA LEU A 244 13.30 29.56 0.42
C LEU A 244 12.30 29.97 -0.65
N ARG A 245 11.65 29.01 -1.30
CA ARG A 245 10.68 29.30 -2.37
C ARG A 245 9.52 30.16 -1.87
N HIS A 246 8.95 29.79 -0.73
CA HIS A 246 7.73 30.40 -0.19
C HIS A 246 7.96 31.58 0.76
N THR A 247 9.22 31.92 1.07
CA THR A 247 9.56 33.07 1.88
C THR A 247 9.92 34.25 0.98
N PRO A 248 9.21 35.40 1.05
CA PRO A 248 9.54 36.61 0.28
C PRO A 248 10.85 37.21 0.76
N PRO A 249 11.48 38.07 -0.08
CA PRO A 249 12.63 38.88 0.35
C PRO A 249 12.35 39.63 1.65
N GLY A 250 13.34 39.65 2.55
CA GLY A 250 13.24 40.24 3.91
C GLY A 250 12.67 39.27 4.95
N GLY A 251 12.15 38.11 4.56
CA GLY A 251 11.70 37.07 5.48
C GLY A 251 12.84 36.28 6.12
N THR A 252 12.49 35.39 7.04
CA THR A 252 13.45 34.59 7.81
C THR A 252 13.04 33.11 7.76
N VAL A 253 14.02 32.23 7.62
CA VAL A 253 13.87 30.78 7.79
C VAL A 253 14.80 30.38 8.95
N SER A 254 14.26 29.64 9.91
CA SER A 254 15.01 29.19 11.10
C SER A 254 15.04 27.67 11.17
N LEU A 255 16.21 27.11 11.52
CA LEU A 255 16.40 25.70 11.84
C LEU A 255 16.70 25.55 13.31
N THR A 256 16.00 24.64 13.96
CA THR A 256 16.23 24.27 15.37
C THR A 256 16.18 22.78 15.54
N SER A 257 16.92 22.27 16.52
CA SER A 257 16.84 20.85 16.91
C SER A 257 16.43 20.72 18.37
N ASN A 258 15.72 19.66 18.72
CA ASN A 258 15.38 19.32 20.08
C ASN A 258 15.41 17.81 20.28
N THR A 259 15.86 17.35 21.45
CA THR A 259 15.97 15.94 21.79
C THR A 259 15.01 15.61 22.91
N THR A 260 14.24 14.55 22.73
CA THR A 260 13.38 13.94 23.73
C THR A 260 13.74 12.44 23.86
N PRO A 261 13.37 11.75 24.94
CA PRO A 261 13.68 10.32 25.07
C PRO A 261 13.19 9.51 23.87
N GLY A 262 14.12 8.86 23.17
CA GLY A 262 13.85 8.02 21.99
C GLY A 262 13.66 8.76 20.67
N LYS A 263 13.67 10.11 20.64
CA LYS A 263 13.42 10.89 19.42
C LYS A 263 14.23 12.18 19.39
N VAL A 264 14.70 12.53 18.20
CA VAL A 264 15.20 13.87 17.91
C VAL A 264 14.25 14.54 16.90
N THR A 265 14.03 15.82 17.08
CA THR A 265 13.15 16.63 16.25
C THR A 265 13.97 17.76 15.63
N ILE A 266 13.88 17.90 14.31
CA ILE A 266 14.43 19.03 13.55
C ILE A 266 13.25 19.87 13.04
N VAL A 267 13.26 21.15 13.33
CA VAL A 267 12.20 22.08 12.94
C VAL A 267 12.75 23.09 11.95
N VAL A 268 12.11 23.18 10.79
CA VAL A 268 12.33 24.23 9.78
C VAL A 268 11.11 25.12 9.78
N ALA A 269 11.24 26.35 10.24
CA ALA A 269 10.15 27.32 10.28
C ALA A 269 10.48 28.54 9.41
N ASP A 270 9.51 28.98 8.62
CA ASP A 270 9.60 30.14 7.74
C ASP A 270 8.55 31.19 8.09
N THR A 271 8.84 32.44 7.73
CA THR A 271 7.93 33.59 7.83
C THR A 271 7.28 33.91 6.50
N GLY A 272 7.03 32.90 5.68
CA GLY A 272 6.58 33.04 4.31
C GLY A 272 5.08 33.17 4.13
N GLU A 273 4.62 32.77 2.94
CA GLU A 273 3.21 32.90 2.51
C GLU A 273 2.23 32.12 3.39
N GLY A 274 2.71 31.15 4.17
CA GLY A 274 1.87 30.26 4.97
C GLY A 274 1.03 29.30 4.13
N ILE A 275 0.30 28.40 4.80
CA ILE A 275 -0.49 27.35 4.16
C ILE A 275 -1.93 27.44 4.65
N ALA A 276 -2.89 27.56 3.74
CA ALA A 276 -4.30 27.51 4.12
C ALA A 276 -4.68 26.15 4.68
N ALA A 277 -5.57 26.11 5.67
CA ALA A 277 -5.97 24.86 6.35
C ALA A 277 -6.49 23.77 5.39
N THR A 278 -7.09 24.17 4.27
CA THR A 278 -7.59 23.26 3.23
C THR A 278 -6.47 22.56 2.45
N HIS A 279 -5.26 23.14 2.42
CA HIS A 279 -4.11 22.58 1.71
C HIS A 279 -3.21 21.73 2.60
N LEU A 280 -3.17 21.98 3.92
CA LEU A 280 -2.30 21.26 4.86
C LEU A 280 -2.38 19.72 4.76
N PRO A 281 -3.57 19.09 4.62
CA PRO A 281 -3.65 17.64 4.49
C PRO A 281 -3.01 17.09 3.21
N HIS A 282 -2.82 17.95 2.19
CA HIS A 282 -2.41 17.54 0.84
C HIS A 282 -0.98 17.93 0.46
N ILE A 283 -0.28 18.71 1.29
CA ILE A 283 1.06 19.22 0.92
C ILE A 283 2.13 18.14 0.76
N PHE A 284 1.88 16.95 1.28
CA PHE A 284 2.74 15.78 1.12
C PHE A 284 2.26 14.85 -0.02
N ASP A 285 1.11 15.16 -0.65
CA ASP A 285 0.65 14.41 -1.83
C ASP A 285 1.57 14.74 -3.02
N ARG A 286 1.82 13.75 -3.86
CA ARG A 286 2.71 13.89 -5.01
C ARG A 286 2.15 14.92 -5.98
N PHE A 287 3.04 15.77 -6.53
CA PHE A 287 2.70 16.83 -7.49
C PHE A 287 1.68 17.85 -6.97
N TYR A 288 1.32 17.78 -5.69
CA TYR A 288 0.36 18.71 -5.11
C TYR A 288 0.94 20.12 -5.04
N ARG A 289 0.13 21.09 -5.44
CA ARG A 289 0.47 22.52 -5.46
C ARG A 289 -0.75 23.32 -5.10
N ALA A 290 -0.65 24.16 -4.07
CA ALA A 290 -1.77 24.98 -3.59
C ALA A 290 -2.24 26.02 -4.65
N ASP A 291 -1.34 26.52 -5.51
CA ASP A 291 -1.65 27.44 -6.61
C ASP A 291 -0.87 27.06 -7.88
N PRO A 292 -1.51 26.32 -8.83
CA PRO A 292 -0.85 25.90 -10.07
C PRO A 292 -0.45 27.05 -11.00
N ALA A 293 -1.14 28.20 -10.95
CA ALA A 293 -0.93 29.32 -11.87
C ALA A 293 0.30 30.17 -11.47
N ARG A 294 0.43 30.46 -10.19
CA ARG A 294 1.48 31.32 -9.64
C ARG A 294 2.86 30.63 -9.60
N ASN A 295 2.84 29.32 -9.41
CA ASN A 295 4.05 28.51 -9.23
C ASN A 295 4.70 28.00 -10.52
N ARG A 296 4.12 28.23 -11.70
CA ARG A 296 4.78 27.90 -13.00
C ARG A 296 6.06 28.69 -13.22
N ALA A 297 6.12 29.93 -12.75
CA ALA A 297 7.29 30.78 -12.84
C ALA A 297 8.41 30.44 -11.83
N THR A 298 8.09 29.75 -10.72
CA THR A 298 9.03 29.45 -9.62
C THR A 298 9.57 28.02 -9.60
N GLY A 299 9.17 27.16 -10.54
CA GLY A 299 9.92 25.95 -10.92
C GLY A 299 9.91 24.74 -10.01
N GLY A 300 8.89 24.52 -9.14
CA GLY A 300 8.85 23.31 -8.28
C GLY A 300 8.13 22.13 -8.92
N THR A 301 8.62 20.91 -8.73
CA THR A 301 8.00 19.65 -9.19
C THR A 301 6.78 19.25 -8.35
N GLY A 302 6.63 19.74 -7.10
CA GLY A 302 5.60 19.30 -6.17
C GLY A 302 5.90 17.92 -5.55
N ILE A 303 7.13 17.41 -5.70
CA ILE A 303 7.55 16.10 -5.19
C ILE A 303 8.46 16.26 -3.95
N GLY A 304 9.17 17.35 -3.79
CA GLY A 304 10.20 17.51 -2.76
C GLY A 304 9.72 17.24 -1.32
N LEU A 305 8.51 17.68 -0.94
CA LEU A 305 7.93 17.38 0.38
C LEU A 305 7.52 15.91 0.50
N THR A 306 7.02 15.31 -0.57
CA THR A 306 6.70 13.88 -0.64
C THR A 306 7.96 13.03 -0.45
N ILE A 307 9.08 13.40 -1.12
CA ILE A 307 10.39 12.75 -0.95
C ILE A 307 10.85 12.90 0.50
N ALA A 308 10.83 14.11 1.03
CA ALA A 308 11.29 14.37 2.40
C ALA A 308 10.53 13.50 3.41
N ARG A 309 9.21 13.38 3.29
CA ARG A 309 8.40 12.53 4.17
C ARG A 309 8.66 11.04 3.95
N ALA A 310 8.76 10.59 2.71
CA ALA A 310 9.04 9.20 2.38
C ALA A 310 10.42 8.76 2.91
N LEU A 311 11.44 9.59 2.78
CA LEU A 311 12.77 9.35 3.32
C LEU A 311 12.80 9.37 4.86
N ALA A 312 12.01 10.24 5.50
CA ALA A 312 11.86 10.25 6.95
C ALA A 312 11.21 8.94 7.45
N GLN A 313 10.13 8.51 6.81
CA GLN A 313 9.42 7.27 7.15
C GLN A 313 10.27 6.03 6.89
N ALA A 314 11.04 5.99 5.80
CA ALA A 314 11.95 4.90 5.51
C ALA A 314 13.03 4.72 6.61
N GLN A 315 13.41 5.80 7.29
CA GLN A 315 14.36 5.82 8.41
C GLN A 315 13.68 5.60 9.78
N GLY A 316 12.38 5.22 9.82
CA GLY A 316 11.65 5.00 11.07
C GLY A 316 11.17 6.27 11.77
N GLY A 317 11.27 7.42 11.09
CA GLY A 317 10.79 8.72 11.53
C GLY A 317 9.47 9.14 10.87
N ASP A 318 9.17 10.44 10.91
CA ASP A 318 8.08 11.06 10.15
C ASP A 318 8.35 12.56 9.93
N LEU A 319 7.58 13.17 9.01
CA LEU A 319 7.63 14.59 8.71
C LEU A 319 6.23 15.19 8.77
N ASP A 320 6.05 16.15 9.70
CA ASP A 320 4.79 16.87 9.88
C ASP A 320 4.91 18.33 9.45
N ALA A 321 3.77 18.96 9.18
CA ALA A 321 3.71 20.38 8.86
C ALA A 321 2.56 21.08 9.58
N ALA A 322 2.80 22.31 9.97
CA ALA A 322 1.84 23.20 10.60
C ALA A 322 1.92 24.61 10.00
N SER A 323 0.79 25.30 9.92
CA SER A 323 0.72 26.73 9.57
C SER A 323 -0.53 27.32 10.22
N GLU A 324 -0.43 28.54 10.72
CA GLU A 324 -1.56 29.29 11.28
C GLU A 324 -2.43 29.94 10.18
N GLY A 325 -2.08 29.72 8.91
CA GLY A 325 -2.80 30.22 7.75
C GLY A 325 -1.97 31.09 6.83
N VAL A 326 -2.61 31.65 5.81
CA VAL A 326 -1.99 32.49 4.80
C VAL A 326 -1.33 33.71 5.43
N GLY A 327 -0.08 34.00 5.09
CA GLY A 327 0.72 35.10 5.60
C GLY A 327 1.34 34.87 6.99
N LYS A 328 1.21 33.66 7.54
CA LYS A 328 1.73 33.33 8.89
C LYS A 328 2.95 32.42 8.87
N GLY A 329 3.48 32.11 7.67
CA GLY A 329 4.57 31.16 7.49
C GLY A 329 4.13 29.71 7.70
N ALA A 330 5.09 28.81 7.60
CA ALA A 330 4.91 27.39 7.84
C ALA A 330 6.02 26.81 8.71
N THR A 331 5.72 25.72 9.38
CA THR A 331 6.65 24.97 10.23
C THR A 331 6.62 23.51 9.83
N PHE A 332 7.78 23.00 9.42
CA PHE A 332 7.99 21.60 9.10
C PHE A 332 8.78 20.94 10.23
N THR A 333 8.29 19.82 10.72
CA THR A 333 8.84 19.12 11.88
C THR A 333 9.26 17.71 11.45
N LEU A 334 10.56 17.49 11.29
CA LEU A 334 11.15 16.17 11.04
C LEU A 334 11.42 15.49 12.37
N ILE A 335 10.92 14.26 12.51
CA ILE A 335 11.12 13.42 13.69
C ILE A 335 11.95 12.21 13.26
N LEU A 336 13.05 11.96 13.95
CA LEU A 336 13.92 10.80 13.73
C LEU A 336 14.12 10.02 15.04
N PRO A 337 14.35 8.70 14.95
CA PRO A 337 14.70 7.91 16.14
C PRO A 337 16.08 8.30 16.66
N THR A 338 16.24 8.24 17.99
CA THR A 338 17.55 8.24 18.65
C THR A 338 17.89 6.83 19.11
N ARG A 339 19.14 6.59 19.38
CA ARG A 339 19.59 5.33 19.95
C ARG A 339 19.21 5.21 21.41
#